data_1c3b7f6d3b545a287a66d5f17324b8bd
#
_entry.id   1c3b7f6d3b545a287a66d5f17324b8bd
#
_cell.length_a   1.000
_cell.length_b   1.000
_cell.length_c   1.000
_cell.angle_alpha   90.00
_cell.angle_beta   90.00
_cell.angle_gamma   90.00
#
_symmetry.space_group_name_H-M   'P 1'
#
loop_
_entity.id
_entity.type
_entity.pdbx_description
1 polymer ?
#
loop_
_entity_poly.entity_id
_entity_poly.type
_entity_poly.pdbx_seq_one_letter_code
_entity_poly.pdbx_strand_id
1 'polypeptide(L)'
;MNRRGFLFGAFAAVETFALTANGDDAKGGQKGTRSRLRIAHMTDPQFGFGPGKTPAKKYAADLARFEREIEIVNAMKPDLALITGDLTNNYNDVAKDWPRLLKMFTMPLAVAPGNHDMGNEMTKAVRDRYLSVFGYDYKTFDVKGWRIIVGNTQFWRKTPLMDEKARYEAWLKEECCKAKSLGGRVIFAGHIPPFADNANEKDSYENHPKAGRSARMDMYLAAGARFFLAGHTHRYIAHGWKELTILNPETTSTNFDARPHGFRMFDVVDQHDYCYNFIKVS
;
A
#
# COMPACT_ATOMS: atom_id res chain seq x y z
N MET A 1 31.42 -30.63 -33.68
CA MET A 1 31.57 -30.16 -32.28
C MET A 1 30.46 -29.17 -31.96
N ASN A 2 29.41 -29.72 -31.33
CA ASN A 2 28.21 -28.96 -30.95
C ASN A 2 28.40 -28.36 -29.54
N ARG A 3 28.30 -27.02 -29.42
CA ARG A 3 28.15 -26.35 -28.12
C ARG A 3 26.68 -26.00 -27.95
N ARG A 4 25.96 -26.74 -27.12
CA ARG A 4 24.64 -26.41 -26.61
C ARG A 4 24.83 -25.42 -25.47
N GLY A 5 24.28 -24.19 -25.64
CA GLY A 5 24.16 -23.22 -24.56
C GLY A 5 23.02 -23.63 -23.62
N PHE A 6 23.32 -23.76 -22.33
CA PHE A 6 22.33 -23.92 -21.27
C PHE A 6 21.80 -22.54 -20.87
N LEU A 7 20.52 -22.32 -21.09
CA LEU A 7 19.77 -21.23 -20.48
C LEU A 7 19.45 -21.61 -19.02
N PHE A 8 20.10 -20.93 -18.07
CA PHE A 8 19.70 -21.00 -16.67
C PHE A 8 18.51 -20.05 -16.46
N GLY A 9 17.32 -20.62 -16.30
CA GLY A 9 16.17 -19.90 -15.78
C GLY A 9 16.37 -19.66 -14.27
N ALA A 10 16.45 -18.40 -13.86
CA ALA A 10 16.44 -18.03 -12.46
C ALA A 10 15.02 -18.24 -11.89
N PHE A 11 14.82 -19.32 -11.16
CA PHE A 11 13.64 -19.48 -10.31
C PHE A 11 13.80 -18.60 -9.09
N ALA A 12 12.89 -17.63 -8.92
CA ALA A 12 12.78 -16.86 -7.69
C ALA A 12 12.32 -17.82 -6.57
N ALA A 13 13.13 -17.92 -5.51
CA ALA A 13 12.77 -18.66 -4.31
C ALA A 13 11.62 -17.94 -3.60
N VAL A 14 10.49 -18.63 -3.45
CA VAL A 14 9.34 -18.17 -2.65
C VAL A 14 9.56 -18.71 -1.25
N GLU A 15 9.96 -17.84 -0.31
CA GLU A 15 9.94 -18.20 1.11
C GLU A 15 8.51 -18.02 1.64
N THR A 16 7.85 -19.16 1.88
CA THR A 16 6.51 -19.22 2.44
C THR A 16 6.59 -19.33 3.96
N PHE A 17 6.34 -18.25 4.66
CA PHE A 17 5.99 -18.32 6.09
C PHE A 17 4.46 -18.40 6.20
N ALA A 18 3.95 -19.63 6.42
CA ALA A 18 2.56 -19.85 6.75
C ALA A 18 2.38 -19.69 8.26
N LEU A 19 1.67 -18.64 8.67
CA LEU A 19 1.08 -18.57 10.01
C LEU A 19 -0.23 -19.36 9.98
N THR A 20 -0.20 -20.62 10.40
CA THR A 20 -1.40 -21.42 10.61
C THR A 20 -1.96 -21.11 11.99
N ALA A 21 -3.14 -20.48 12.03
CA ALA A 21 -3.97 -20.49 13.21
C ALA A 21 -4.84 -21.74 13.15
N ASN A 22 -4.60 -22.67 14.09
CA ASN A 22 -5.49 -23.82 14.33
C ASN A 22 -6.74 -23.36 15.10
N GLY A 23 -7.89 -23.74 14.63
CA GLY A 23 -9.16 -23.56 15.34
C GLY A 23 -10.27 -24.35 14.66
N ASP A 24 -10.82 -25.29 15.41
CA ASP A 24 -11.74 -26.35 15.03
C ASP A 24 -13.16 -25.93 14.66
N ASP A 25 -13.78 -26.80 13.84
CA ASP A 25 -15.17 -27.21 13.72
C ASP A 25 -16.27 -26.32 13.10
N ALA A 26 -16.60 -26.84 11.96
CA ALA A 26 -17.81 -27.00 11.15
C ALA A 26 -19.19 -26.62 11.76
N LYS A 27 -19.99 -25.84 11.02
CA LYS A 27 -21.42 -26.11 10.74
C LYS A 27 -21.76 -25.68 9.31
N GLY A 28 -22.43 -26.59 8.58
CA GLY A 28 -22.76 -26.46 7.17
C GLY A 28 -23.75 -25.32 6.86
N GLY A 29 -23.33 -24.44 5.97
CA GLY A 29 -24.14 -23.52 5.22
C GLY A 29 -23.57 -23.46 3.81
N GLN A 30 -24.40 -23.37 2.78
CA GLN A 30 -24.01 -23.35 1.38
C GLN A 30 -22.77 -22.45 1.16
N LYS A 31 -21.62 -23.07 0.86
CA LYS A 31 -20.40 -22.38 0.46
C LYS A 31 -20.59 -21.84 -0.96
N GLY A 32 -21.17 -20.65 -1.08
CA GLY A 32 -20.88 -19.82 -2.23
C GLY A 32 -19.36 -19.67 -2.30
N THR A 33 -18.74 -19.96 -3.44
CA THR A 33 -17.29 -19.82 -3.65
C THR A 33 -16.90 -18.38 -3.30
N ARG A 34 -16.30 -18.17 -2.11
CA ARG A 34 -15.78 -16.87 -1.72
C ARG A 34 -14.68 -16.49 -2.70
N SER A 35 -14.87 -15.43 -3.45
CA SER A 35 -13.88 -15.03 -4.45
C SER A 35 -12.64 -14.47 -3.76
N ARG A 36 -11.50 -15.06 -4.06
CA ARG A 36 -10.17 -14.61 -3.63
C ARG A 36 -9.84 -13.30 -4.33
N LEU A 37 -9.40 -12.31 -3.54
CA LEU A 37 -8.83 -11.06 -4.05
C LEU A 37 -7.30 -11.13 -3.96
N ARG A 38 -6.62 -10.74 -5.04
CA ARG A 38 -5.17 -10.68 -5.12
C ARG A 38 -4.72 -9.24 -5.36
N ILE A 39 -3.96 -8.67 -4.42
CA ILE A 39 -3.41 -7.30 -4.52
C ILE A 39 -1.89 -7.38 -4.56
N ALA A 40 -1.26 -6.76 -5.56
CA ALA A 40 0.16 -6.45 -5.50
C ALA A 40 0.32 -5.17 -4.66
N HIS A 41 0.77 -5.32 -3.42
CA HIS A 41 0.97 -4.21 -2.48
C HIS A 41 2.42 -3.73 -2.57
N MET A 42 2.61 -2.60 -3.23
CA MET A 42 3.86 -1.87 -3.42
C MET A 42 3.85 -0.62 -2.55
N THR A 43 5.04 -0.12 -2.19
CA THR A 43 5.16 1.12 -1.43
C THR A 43 6.52 1.77 -1.61
N ASP A 44 6.58 3.07 -1.42
CA ASP A 44 7.83 3.84 -1.30
C ASP A 44 8.84 3.55 -2.44
N PRO A 45 8.43 3.59 -3.74
CA PRO A 45 9.40 3.55 -4.82
C PRO A 45 10.35 4.75 -4.80
N GLN A 46 9.92 5.85 -4.27
CA GLN A 46 10.62 7.04 -3.78
C GLN A 46 11.85 7.41 -4.62
N PHE A 47 11.62 7.64 -5.94
CA PHE A 47 12.68 7.92 -6.91
C PHE A 47 13.62 9.05 -6.46
N GLY A 48 14.88 8.71 -6.28
CA GLY A 48 15.92 9.61 -5.81
C GLY A 48 16.30 9.46 -4.33
N PHE A 49 15.66 8.53 -3.60
CA PHE A 49 15.98 8.23 -2.21
C PHE A 49 17.03 7.14 -2.05
N GLY A 50 17.00 6.12 -2.89
CA GLY A 50 17.84 4.93 -2.83
C GLY A 50 19.35 5.19 -2.97
N PRO A 51 20.17 4.14 -3.06
CA PRO A 51 21.62 4.25 -3.14
C PRO A 51 22.09 4.88 -4.46
N GLY A 52 23.14 5.68 -4.39
CA GLY A 52 23.76 6.31 -5.57
C GLY A 52 24.65 7.49 -5.19
N LYS A 53 25.65 7.79 -6.05
CA LYS A 53 26.63 8.86 -5.80
C LYS A 53 26.09 10.28 -6.04
N THR A 54 25.06 10.41 -6.86
CA THR A 54 24.45 11.71 -7.18
C THR A 54 22.92 11.58 -7.21
N PRO A 55 22.15 12.68 -7.00
CA PRO A 55 20.70 12.64 -7.08
C PRO A 55 20.16 12.02 -8.37
N ALA A 56 20.73 12.37 -9.52
CA ALA A 56 20.32 11.81 -10.81
C ALA A 56 20.58 10.29 -10.92
N LYS A 57 21.69 9.78 -10.37
CA LYS A 57 21.99 8.34 -10.36
C LYS A 57 21.08 7.58 -9.39
N LYS A 58 20.75 8.16 -8.26
CA LYS A 58 19.75 7.59 -7.32
C LYS A 58 18.40 7.48 -8.01
N TYR A 59 17.93 8.56 -8.60
CA TYR A 59 16.65 8.60 -9.31
C TYR A 59 16.58 7.54 -10.41
N ALA A 60 17.57 7.46 -11.27
CA ALA A 60 17.61 6.50 -12.36
C ALA A 60 17.63 5.04 -11.87
N ALA A 61 18.36 4.77 -10.80
CA ALA A 61 18.43 3.43 -10.22
C ALA A 61 17.09 2.99 -9.59
N ASP A 62 16.44 3.88 -8.85
CA ASP A 62 15.14 3.60 -8.24
C ASP A 62 14.06 3.43 -9.32
N LEU A 63 14.06 4.30 -10.34
CA LEU A 63 13.14 4.21 -11.47
C LEU A 63 13.27 2.88 -12.20
N ALA A 64 14.51 2.47 -12.56
CA ALA A 64 14.75 1.21 -13.26
C ALA A 64 14.30 0.00 -12.42
N ARG A 65 14.51 0.04 -11.10
CA ARG A 65 14.06 -1.02 -10.19
C ARG A 65 12.54 -1.07 -10.11
N PHE A 66 11.88 0.07 -10.07
CA PHE A 66 10.42 0.13 -10.05
C PHE A 66 9.80 -0.30 -11.38
N GLU A 67 10.41 0.04 -12.53
CA GLU A 67 10.00 -0.50 -13.83
C GLU A 67 10.08 -2.04 -13.85
N ARG A 68 11.15 -2.60 -13.29
CA ARG A 68 11.28 -4.05 -13.13
C ARG A 68 10.20 -4.63 -12.21
N GLU A 69 9.86 -3.93 -11.12
CA GLU A 69 8.75 -4.31 -10.24
C GLU A 69 7.42 -4.37 -11.00
N ILE A 70 7.11 -3.36 -11.82
CA ILE A 70 5.91 -3.34 -12.66
C ILE A 70 5.86 -4.53 -13.61
N GLU A 71 6.98 -4.90 -14.26
CA GLU A 71 7.06 -6.09 -15.12
C GLU A 71 6.69 -7.37 -14.36
N ILE A 72 7.22 -7.54 -13.15
CA ILE A 72 6.93 -8.71 -12.29
C ILE A 72 5.45 -8.70 -11.90
N VAL A 73 4.91 -7.56 -11.47
CA VAL A 73 3.49 -7.40 -11.11
C VAL A 73 2.60 -7.75 -12.29
N ASN A 74 2.91 -7.25 -13.50
CA ASN A 74 2.15 -7.56 -14.71
C ASN A 74 2.15 -9.06 -15.04
N ALA A 75 3.31 -9.72 -14.88
CA ALA A 75 3.43 -11.17 -15.10
C ALA A 75 2.62 -11.98 -14.09
N MET A 76 2.48 -11.50 -12.85
CA MET A 76 1.72 -12.17 -11.78
C MET A 76 0.20 -11.97 -11.89
N LYS A 77 -0.26 -10.99 -12.69
CA LYS A 77 -1.67 -10.71 -12.98
C LYS A 77 -2.54 -10.61 -11.71
N PRO A 78 -2.25 -9.71 -10.76
CA PRO A 78 -3.13 -9.48 -9.62
C PRO A 78 -4.45 -8.84 -10.09
N ASP A 79 -5.46 -8.86 -9.21
CA ASP A 79 -6.75 -8.20 -9.47
C ASP A 79 -6.66 -6.67 -9.33
N LEU A 80 -5.69 -6.21 -8.51
CA LEU A 80 -5.39 -4.81 -8.25
C LEU A 80 -3.89 -4.64 -7.97
N ALA A 81 -3.28 -3.63 -8.53
CA ALA A 81 -2.03 -3.07 -8.06
C ALA A 81 -2.33 -1.92 -7.10
N LEU A 82 -1.68 -1.90 -5.93
CA LEU A 82 -1.83 -0.86 -4.91
C LEU A 82 -0.46 -0.29 -4.56
N ILE A 83 -0.31 1.04 -4.65
CA ILE A 83 0.88 1.74 -4.20
C ILE A 83 0.51 2.64 -3.03
N THR A 84 1.14 2.40 -1.89
CA THR A 84 0.83 3.13 -0.65
C THR A 84 1.76 4.32 -0.40
N GLY A 85 2.06 5.10 -1.46
CA GLY A 85 2.66 6.43 -1.39
C GLY A 85 4.17 6.49 -1.48
N ASP A 86 4.69 7.70 -1.31
CA ASP A 86 6.09 8.10 -1.49
C ASP A 86 6.64 7.66 -2.86
N LEU A 87 6.00 8.21 -3.89
CA LEU A 87 6.23 7.89 -5.30
C LEU A 87 7.57 8.44 -5.80
N THR A 88 7.95 9.61 -5.27
CA THR A 88 9.21 10.31 -5.55
C THR A 88 9.78 10.88 -4.25
N ASN A 89 11.09 11.06 -4.19
CA ASN A 89 11.74 11.71 -3.04
C ASN A 89 11.44 13.22 -2.97
N ASN A 90 11.05 13.82 -4.07
CA ASN A 90 10.70 15.23 -4.15
C ASN A 90 9.38 15.40 -4.90
N TYR A 91 8.38 16.00 -4.25
CA TYR A 91 7.06 16.25 -4.83
C TYR A 91 7.08 17.02 -6.18
N ASN A 92 8.17 17.73 -6.50
CA ASN A 92 8.33 18.39 -7.79
C ASN A 92 8.53 17.41 -8.95
N ASP A 93 9.01 16.20 -8.68
CA ASP A 93 9.32 15.18 -9.68
C ASP A 93 8.13 14.26 -10.00
N VAL A 94 7.02 14.36 -9.25
CA VAL A 94 5.86 13.47 -9.43
C VAL A 94 5.27 13.48 -10.85
N ALA A 95 5.33 14.60 -11.53
CA ALA A 95 4.84 14.73 -12.92
C ALA A 95 5.85 14.24 -13.98
N LYS A 96 7.07 13.88 -13.62
CA LYS A 96 8.15 13.59 -14.56
C LYS A 96 7.97 12.24 -15.26
N ASP A 97 7.90 11.15 -14.53
CA ASP A 97 7.84 9.79 -15.09
C ASP A 97 6.48 9.10 -14.84
N TRP A 98 5.72 9.51 -13.83
CA TRP A 98 4.46 8.88 -13.47
C TRP A 98 3.42 8.82 -14.58
N PRO A 99 3.23 9.84 -15.45
CA PRO A 99 2.29 9.73 -16.60
C PRO A 99 2.63 8.58 -17.55
N ARG A 100 3.90 8.21 -17.67
CA ARG A 100 4.36 7.06 -18.44
C ARG A 100 4.19 5.76 -17.65
N LEU A 101 4.60 5.74 -16.39
CA LEU A 101 4.55 4.54 -15.52
C LEU A 101 3.12 4.04 -15.32
N LEU A 102 2.15 4.94 -15.17
CA LEU A 102 0.73 4.58 -15.06
C LEU A 102 0.22 3.74 -16.23
N LYS A 103 0.78 3.96 -17.43
CA LYS A 103 0.42 3.22 -18.65
C LYS A 103 1.07 1.84 -18.75
N MET A 104 2.06 1.55 -17.91
CA MET A 104 2.74 0.24 -17.89
C MET A 104 1.94 -0.83 -17.15
N PHE A 105 1.05 -0.46 -16.21
CA PHE A 105 0.21 -1.41 -15.50
C PHE A 105 -0.89 -1.98 -16.40
N THR A 106 -1.04 -3.31 -16.39
CA THR A 106 -2.03 -4.04 -17.21
C THR A 106 -3.29 -4.42 -16.41
N MET A 107 -3.37 -4.05 -15.14
CA MET A 107 -4.50 -4.24 -14.25
C MET A 107 -4.94 -2.89 -13.65
N PRO A 108 -6.11 -2.83 -12.97
CA PRO A 108 -6.47 -1.65 -12.19
C PRO A 108 -5.37 -1.26 -11.19
N LEU A 109 -5.12 0.05 -11.06
CA LEU A 109 -4.12 0.61 -10.16
C LEU A 109 -4.78 1.58 -9.19
N ALA A 110 -4.51 1.39 -7.89
CA ALA A 110 -4.84 2.30 -6.81
C ALA A 110 -3.55 2.92 -6.25
N VAL A 111 -3.55 4.25 -6.03
CA VAL A 111 -2.38 4.96 -5.52
C VAL A 111 -2.81 5.86 -4.37
N ALA A 112 -2.18 5.69 -3.20
CA ALA A 112 -2.29 6.63 -2.10
C ALA A 112 -1.14 7.64 -2.16
N PRO A 113 -1.34 8.91 -1.80
CA PRO A 113 -0.23 9.85 -1.69
C PRO A 113 0.57 9.65 -0.41
N GLY A 114 1.90 9.80 -0.50
CA GLY A 114 2.82 9.84 0.62
C GLY A 114 3.22 11.27 1.03
N ASN A 115 4.02 11.40 2.09
CA ASN A 115 4.48 12.70 2.55
C ASN A 115 5.55 13.32 1.63
N HIS A 116 6.30 12.51 0.90
CA HIS A 116 7.21 13.03 -0.14
C HIS A 116 6.46 13.48 -1.41
N ASP A 117 5.25 13.00 -1.64
CA ASP A 117 4.39 13.41 -2.75
C ASP A 117 3.61 14.70 -2.44
N MET A 118 3.23 14.86 -1.16
CA MET A 118 2.37 15.97 -0.69
C MET A 118 3.13 17.07 0.04
N GLY A 119 4.43 16.88 0.29
CA GLY A 119 5.20 17.70 1.24
C GLY A 119 4.86 17.36 2.69
N ASN A 120 5.81 17.54 3.62
CA ASN A 120 5.56 17.30 5.05
C ASN A 120 4.51 18.27 5.63
N GLU A 121 4.29 19.41 4.99
CA GLU A 121 3.18 20.33 5.21
C GLU A 121 2.45 20.50 3.86
N MET A 122 1.37 19.76 3.69
CA MET A 122 0.63 19.73 2.43
C MET A 122 0.00 21.09 2.13
N THR A 123 0.52 21.78 1.11
CA THR A 123 -0.06 23.02 0.58
C THR A 123 -0.98 22.75 -0.61
N LYS A 124 -1.82 23.73 -0.96
CA LYS A 124 -2.70 23.61 -2.14
C LYS A 124 -1.90 23.38 -3.42
N ALA A 125 -0.81 24.09 -3.65
CA ALA A 125 -0.01 23.96 -4.86
C ALA A 125 0.62 22.55 -5.01
N VAL A 126 1.09 21.95 -3.91
CA VAL A 126 1.65 20.59 -3.90
C VAL A 126 0.54 19.57 -4.17
N ARG A 127 -0.61 19.69 -3.49
CA ARG A 127 -1.77 18.83 -3.70
C ARG A 127 -2.28 18.90 -5.15
N ASP A 128 -2.42 20.11 -5.70
CA ASP A 128 -2.89 20.30 -7.09
C ASP A 128 -1.94 19.65 -8.10
N ARG A 129 -0.63 19.67 -7.86
CA ARG A 129 0.36 18.96 -8.70
C ARG A 129 0.14 17.45 -8.66
N TYR A 130 -0.06 16.87 -7.50
CA TYR A 130 -0.38 15.44 -7.37
C TYR A 130 -1.67 15.11 -8.11
N LEU A 131 -2.73 15.91 -7.90
CA LEU A 131 -4.03 15.73 -8.56
C LEU A 131 -3.94 15.85 -10.08
N SER A 132 -3.04 16.68 -10.63
CA SER A 132 -2.84 16.80 -12.08
C SER A 132 -2.32 15.52 -12.73
N VAL A 133 -1.67 14.64 -11.96
CA VAL A 133 -1.13 13.35 -12.43
C VAL A 133 -2.10 12.20 -12.17
N PHE A 134 -2.66 12.12 -10.97
CA PHE A 134 -3.44 10.97 -10.52
C PHE A 134 -4.96 11.20 -10.55
N GLY A 135 -5.41 12.45 -10.64
CA GLY A 135 -6.82 12.82 -10.67
C GLY A 135 -7.56 12.72 -9.34
N TYR A 136 -6.96 12.14 -8.32
CA TYR A 136 -7.50 11.99 -6.97
C TYR A 136 -6.36 11.87 -5.94
N ASP A 137 -6.63 12.17 -4.68
CA ASP A 137 -5.74 11.93 -3.56
C ASP A 137 -6.38 11.06 -2.46
N TYR A 138 -7.65 10.72 -2.64
CA TYR A 138 -8.37 9.66 -1.94
C TYR A 138 -9.49 9.13 -2.84
N LYS A 139 -9.74 7.82 -2.79
CA LYS A 139 -10.73 7.18 -3.67
C LYS A 139 -11.08 5.78 -3.17
N THR A 140 -12.29 5.33 -3.45
CA THR A 140 -12.73 3.94 -3.23
C THR A 140 -12.64 3.14 -4.53
N PHE A 141 -12.18 1.89 -4.41
CA PHE A 141 -12.13 0.91 -5.49
C PHE A 141 -12.93 -0.33 -5.09
N ASP A 142 -13.84 -0.76 -5.93
CA ASP A 142 -14.59 -2.00 -5.75
C ASP A 142 -14.03 -3.06 -6.71
N VAL A 143 -13.44 -4.14 -6.16
CA VAL A 143 -12.79 -5.21 -6.91
C VAL A 143 -13.21 -6.56 -6.35
N LYS A 144 -13.79 -7.44 -7.17
CA LYS A 144 -14.23 -8.79 -6.79
C LYS A 144 -15.09 -8.84 -5.51
N GLY A 145 -15.93 -7.83 -5.30
CA GLY A 145 -16.79 -7.73 -4.13
C GLY A 145 -16.10 -7.28 -2.85
N TRP A 146 -14.86 -6.83 -2.94
CA TRP A 146 -14.12 -6.12 -1.90
C TRP A 146 -14.14 -4.63 -2.15
N ARG A 147 -14.22 -3.85 -1.08
CA ARG A 147 -14.06 -2.40 -1.10
C ARG A 147 -12.72 -2.00 -0.54
N ILE A 148 -11.89 -1.37 -1.36
CA ILE A 148 -10.60 -0.82 -0.98
C ILE A 148 -10.74 0.70 -0.86
N ILE A 149 -10.66 1.22 0.37
CA ILE A 149 -10.78 2.65 0.67
C ILE A 149 -9.37 3.21 0.79
N VAL A 150 -8.93 3.91 -0.25
CA VAL A 150 -7.61 4.56 -0.31
C VAL A 150 -7.73 5.97 0.23
N GLY A 151 -7.02 6.25 1.33
CA GLY A 151 -7.06 7.53 2.02
C GLY A 151 -5.78 8.34 1.90
N ASN A 152 -5.92 9.67 1.99
CA ASN A 152 -4.79 10.59 2.12
C ASN A 152 -4.47 10.80 3.61
N THR A 153 -3.51 10.04 4.13
CA THR A 153 -3.11 10.11 5.55
C THR A 153 -2.38 11.41 5.92
N GLN A 154 -1.98 12.21 4.93
CA GLN A 154 -1.36 13.52 5.18
C GLN A 154 -2.34 14.53 5.79
N PHE A 155 -3.65 14.35 5.60
CA PHE A 155 -4.66 15.15 6.31
C PHE A 155 -4.67 14.94 7.82
N TRP A 156 -4.08 13.86 8.33
CA TRP A 156 -3.90 13.65 9.77
C TRP A 156 -2.68 14.39 10.35
N ARG A 157 -1.80 14.87 9.48
CA ARG A 157 -0.67 15.73 9.87
C ARG A 157 -1.03 17.20 9.83
N LYS A 158 -0.05 18.06 10.11
CA LYS A 158 -0.20 19.50 10.01
C LYS A 158 -0.43 19.90 8.55
N THR A 159 -1.53 20.58 8.28
CA THR A 159 -1.88 21.12 6.97
C THR A 159 -2.66 22.41 7.11
N PRO A 160 -2.42 23.42 6.25
CA PRO A 160 -3.24 24.62 6.18
C PRO A 160 -4.59 24.39 5.47
N LEU A 161 -4.78 23.22 4.84
CA LEU A 161 -5.95 22.89 4.01
C LEU A 161 -7.11 22.37 4.87
N MET A 162 -7.65 23.21 5.75
CA MET A 162 -8.66 22.79 6.74
C MET A 162 -10.00 22.42 6.09
N ASP A 163 -10.42 23.11 5.05
CA ASP A 163 -11.66 22.81 4.33
C ASP A 163 -11.56 21.49 3.55
N GLU A 164 -10.41 21.25 2.91
CA GLU A 164 -10.13 20.00 2.22
C GLU A 164 -10.06 18.84 3.19
N LYS A 165 -9.45 19.03 4.35
CA LYS A 165 -9.43 18.05 5.44
C LYS A 165 -10.85 17.73 5.90
N ALA A 166 -11.70 18.72 6.12
CA ALA A 166 -13.09 18.50 6.51
C ALA A 166 -13.87 17.72 5.46
N ARG A 167 -13.68 18.05 4.16
CA ARG A 167 -14.27 17.28 3.04
C ARG A 167 -13.78 15.82 3.01
N TYR A 168 -12.49 15.62 3.21
CA TYR A 168 -11.91 14.27 3.28
C TYR A 168 -12.49 13.46 4.45
N GLU A 169 -12.60 14.05 5.64
CA GLU A 169 -13.15 13.38 6.82
C GLU A 169 -14.64 13.04 6.64
N ALA A 170 -15.41 13.93 6.02
CA ALA A 170 -16.82 13.68 5.68
C ALA A 170 -16.96 12.53 4.67
N TRP A 171 -16.18 12.56 3.59
CA TRP A 171 -16.13 11.49 2.60
C TRP A 171 -15.74 10.15 3.22
N LEU A 172 -14.69 10.13 4.04
CA LEU A 172 -14.22 8.90 4.69
C LEU A 172 -15.31 8.28 5.59
N LYS A 173 -16.01 9.13 6.35
CA LYS A 173 -17.14 8.68 7.18
C LYS A 173 -18.28 8.11 6.34
N GLU A 174 -18.59 8.73 5.21
CA GLU A 174 -19.60 8.24 4.28
C GLU A 174 -19.23 6.89 3.67
N GLU A 175 -17.98 6.73 3.19
CA GLU A 175 -17.48 5.46 2.65
C GLU A 175 -17.46 4.34 3.70
N CYS A 176 -17.11 4.66 4.94
CA CYS A 176 -17.23 3.73 6.07
C CYS A 176 -18.69 3.28 6.30
N CYS A 177 -19.65 4.19 6.20
CA CYS A 177 -21.07 3.85 6.34
C CYS A 177 -21.54 2.93 5.21
N LYS A 178 -21.17 3.23 3.95
CA LYS A 178 -21.49 2.40 2.77
C LYS A 178 -20.89 1.00 2.88
N ALA A 179 -19.68 0.90 3.44
CA ALA A 179 -18.93 -0.35 3.54
C ALA A 179 -19.54 -1.37 4.51
N LYS A 180 -20.32 -0.94 5.51
CA LYS A 180 -20.92 -1.83 6.53
C LYS A 180 -21.74 -2.99 5.95
N SER A 181 -22.37 -2.78 4.81
CA SER A 181 -23.19 -3.81 4.15
C SER A 181 -22.37 -4.91 3.45
N LEU A 182 -21.04 -4.77 3.35
CA LEU A 182 -20.17 -5.67 2.58
C LEU A 182 -19.69 -6.90 3.37
N GLY A 183 -20.16 -7.08 4.61
CA GLY A 183 -19.88 -8.29 5.41
C GLY A 183 -18.40 -8.53 5.67
N GLY A 184 -17.62 -7.46 5.94
CA GLY A 184 -16.19 -7.57 6.27
C GLY A 184 -15.24 -7.58 5.08
N ARG A 185 -15.73 -7.40 3.86
CA ARG A 185 -14.87 -7.30 2.65
C ARG A 185 -14.42 -5.86 2.41
N VAL A 186 -13.74 -5.29 3.39
CA VAL A 186 -13.25 -3.91 3.39
C VAL A 186 -11.78 -3.90 3.76
N ILE A 187 -10.99 -3.18 2.97
CA ILE A 187 -9.58 -2.92 3.20
C ILE A 187 -9.38 -1.40 3.21
N PHE A 188 -8.69 -0.89 4.22
CA PHE A 188 -8.17 0.47 4.19
C PHE A 188 -6.75 0.48 3.67
N ALA A 189 -6.41 1.50 2.90
CA ALA A 189 -5.05 1.74 2.43
C ALA A 189 -4.69 3.21 2.57
N GLY A 190 -3.45 3.48 2.91
CA GLY A 190 -2.90 4.83 3.04
C GLY A 190 -1.44 4.77 3.37
N HIS A 191 -0.71 5.88 3.21
CA HIS A 191 0.74 5.85 3.32
C HIS A 191 1.22 5.64 4.76
N ILE A 192 0.86 6.55 5.68
CA ILE A 192 1.32 6.47 7.07
C ILE A 192 0.46 5.44 7.82
N PRO A 193 1.07 4.45 8.51
CA PRO A 193 0.32 3.49 9.31
C PRO A 193 -0.32 4.15 10.53
N PRO A 194 -1.42 3.60 11.06
CA PRO A 194 -1.98 4.03 12.33
C PRO A 194 -0.95 3.99 13.46
N PHE A 195 -0.12 2.97 13.49
CA PHE A 195 1.02 2.83 14.42
C PHE A 195 2.10 1.94 13.77
N ALA A 196 3.35 2.12 14.19
CA ALA A 196 4.48 1.35 13.71
C ALA A 196 4.77 0.12 14.59
N ASP A 197 4.76 0.28 15.91
CA ASP A 197 5.07 -0.78 16.87
C ASP A 197 3.82 -1.21 17.66
N ASN A 198 3.09 -0.26 18.26
CA ASN A 198 1.87 -0.56 19.00
C ASN A 198 0.91 0.64 19.03
N ALA A 199 -0.38 0.36 19.24
CA ALA A 199 -1.44 1.37 19.18
C ALA A 199 -1.30 2.50 20.22
N ASN A 200 -0.60 2.28 21.33
CA ASN A 200 -0.41 3.23 22.42
C ASN A 200 0.90 4.02 22.32
N GLU A 201 1.72 3.77 21.30
CA GLU A 201 2.98 4.48 21.10
C GLU A 201 2.80 6.00 21.02
N LYS A 202 3.87 6.72 21.35
CA LYS A 202 3.89 8.21 21.27
C LYS A 202 3.80 8.65 19.82
N ASP A 203 3.46 9.93 19.65
CA ASP A 203 3.52 10.57 18.34
C ASP A 203 4.95 10.52 17.79
N SER A 204 5.07 10.11 16.55
CA SER A 204 6.33 10.05 15.84
C SER A 204 6.14 10.46 14.37
N TYR A 205 7.25 10.52 13.65
CA TYR A 205 7.19 10.70 12.20
C TYR A 205 6.52 9.50 11.50
N GLU A 206 6.61 8.31 12.08
CA GLU A 206 6.22 7.04 11.45
C GLU A 206 4.75 6.64 11.65
N ASN A 207 3.96 7.39 12.45
CA ASN A 207 2.60 6.98 12.80
C ASN A 207 1.56 8.10 12.67
N HIS A 208 0.28 7.73 12.71
CA HIS A 208 -0.80 8.71 12.88
C HIS A 208 -0.68 9.39 14.26
N PRO A 209 -1.02 10.70 14.35
CA PRO A 209 -1.09 11.37 15.65
C PRO A 209 -1.96 10.56 16.63
N LYS A 210 -1.47 10.41 17.86
CA LYS A 210 -2.14 9.68 18.95
C LYS A 210 -3.54 10.25 19.21
N ALA A 211 -3.66 11.57 19.10
CA ALA A 211 -4.96 12.26 19.13
C ALA A 211 -5.86 11.73 17.99
N GLY A 212 -6.92 11.02 18.35
CA GLY A 212 -7.87 10.44 17.42
C GLY A 212 -7.40 9.14 16.73
N ARG A 213 -6.22 8.59 17.03
CA ARG A 213 -5.75 7.31 16.44
C ARG A 213 -6.71 6.17 16.70
N SER A 214 -7.06 5.93 17.96
CA SER A 214 -8.01 4.87 18.33
C SER A 214 -9.38 5.07 17.70
N ALA A 215 -9.90 6.30 17.69
CA ALA A 215 -11.21 6.59 17.09
C ALA A 215 -11.22 6.31 15.56
N ARG A 216 -10.13 6.61 14.86
CA ARG A 216 -9.99 6.26 13.45
C ARG A 216 -9.96 4.75 13.24
N MET A 217 -9.19 4.02 14.04
CA MET A 217 -9.13 2.56 13.94
C MET A 217 -10.47 1.90 14.30
N ASP A 218 -11.19 2.42 15.31
CA ASP A 218 -12.54 1.95 15.64
C ASP A 218 -13.52 2.22 14.49
N MET A 219 -13.40 3.36 13.81
CA MET A 219 -14.19 3.67 12.60
C MET A 219 -13.91 2.67 11.48
N TYR A 220 -12.66 2.28 11.25
CA TYR A 220 -12.30 1.26 10.26
C TYR A 220 -12.91 -0.09 10.59
N LEU A 221 -12.79 -0.54 11.85
CA LEU A 221 -13.40 -1.78 12.31
C LEU A 221 -14.93 -1.75 12.19
N ALA A 222 -15.56 -0.62 12.54
CA ALA A 222 -17.01 -0.45 12.42
C ALA A 222 -17.51 -0.44 10.97
N ALA A 223 -16.64 -0.10 9.99
CA ALA A 223 -16.90 -0.24 8.57
C ALA A 223 -16.77 -1.68 8.06
N GLY A 224 -16.29 -2.61 8.91
CA GLY A 224 -16.03 -3.99 8.56
C GLY A 224 -14.61 -4.28 8.09
N ALA A 225 -13.70 -3.30 8.15
CA ALA A 225 -12.32 -3.53 7.76
C ALA A 225 -11.59 -4.44 8.75
N ARG A 226 -10.69 -5.26 8.20
CA ARG A 226 -9.79 -6.15 8.96
C ARG A 226 -8.33 -5.92 8.62
N PHE A 227 -8.07 -5.14 7.57
CA PHE A 227 -6.72 -4.83 7.09
C PHE A 227 -6.57 -3.33 6.85
N PHE A 228 -5.40 -2.81 7.23
CA PHE A 228 -4.90 -1.52 6.83
C PHE A 228 -3.55 -1.73 6.11
N LEU A 229 -3.50 -1.44 4.82
CA LEU A 229 -2.30 -1.56 4.00
C LEU A 229 -1.58 -0.21 3.99
N ALA A 230 -0.34 -0.20 4.49
CA ALA A 230 0.44 1.02 4.73
C ALA A 230 1.78 1.01 3.99
N GLY A 231 2.53 2.10 4.12
CA GLY A 231 3.90 2.31 3.65
C GLY A 231 4.73 3.09 4.66
N HIS A 232 5.57 4.02 4.18
CA HIS A 232 6.23 5.06 4.97
C HIS A 232 7.40 4.63 5.86
N THR A 233 7.29 3.50 6.54
CA THR A 233 8.29 3.12 7.56
C THR A 233 9.55 2.50 6.97
N HIS A 234 9.53 2.15 5.69
CA HIS A 234 10.62 1.44 5.02
C HIS A 234 11.05 0.17 5.78
N ARG A 235 10.12 -0.45 6.49
CA ARG A 235 10.28 -1.68 7.26
C ARG A 235 9.07 -2.58 7.06
N TYR A 236 9.28 -3.87 7.08
CA TYR A 236 8.17 -4.81 7.11
C TYR A 236 7.42 -4.71 8.45
N ILE A 237 6.10 -4.51 8.38
CA ILE A 237 5.20 -4.51 9.55
C ILE A 237 4.05 -5.49 9.31
N ALA A 238 3.75 -6.28 10.34
CA ALA A 238 2.54 -7.09 10.44
C ALA A 238 2.08 -7.07 11.90
N HIS A 239 1.35 -6.04 12.29
CA HIS A 239 0.93 -5.80 13.67
C HIS A 239 -0.58 -5.78 13.79
N GLY A 240 -1.10 -6.34 14.89
CA GLY A 240 -2.52 -6.38 15.18
C GLY A 240 -2.97 -5.36 16.23
N TRP A 241 -4.19 -4.85 16.05
CA TRP A 241 -4.92 -4.11 17.09
C TRP A 241 -6.40 -4.48 17.04
N LYS A 242 -6.89 -5.13 18.11
CA LYS A 242 -8.18 -5.79 18.09
C LYS A 242 -8.24 -6.74 16.88
N GLU A 243 -9.23 -6.57 16.00
CA GLU A 243 -9.39 -7.36 14.77
C GLU A 243 -8.79 -6.67 13.51
N LEU A 244 -8.09 -5.55 13.66
CA LEU A 244 -7.45 -4.84 12.57
C LEU A 244 -5.98 -5.25 12.48
N THR A 245 -5.56 -5.73 11.31
CA THR A 245 -4.16 -6.04 10.98
C THR A 245 -3.57 -4.91 10.15
N ILE A 246 -2.47 -4.34 10.61
CA ILE A 246 -1.68 -3.34 9.89
C ILE A 246 -0.57 -4.06 9.14
N LEU A 247 -0.51 -3.89 7.83
CA LEU A 247 0.49 -4.50 6.95
C LEU A 247 1.24 -3.43 6.19
N ASN A 248 2.57 -3.48 6.26
CA ASN A 248 3.48 -2.62 5.51
C ASN A 248 4.51 -3.53 4.80
N PRO A 249 4.70 -3.43 3.48
CA PRO A 249 5.65 -4.26 2.77
C PRO A 249 7.06 -3.68 2.83
N GLU A 250 8.00 -4.42 2.31
CA GLU A 250 9.31 -3.93 1.88
C GLU A 250 9.14 -2.94 0.72
N THR A 251 10.15 -2.07 0.53
CA THR A 251 10.18 -1.08 -0.54
C THR A 251 11.13 -1.47 -1.67
N THR A 252 11.01 -0.82 -2.80
CA THR A 252 11.99 -0.93 -3.89
C THR A 252 13.06 0.15 -3.86
N SER A 253 12.97 1.15 -2.97
CA SER A 253 14.00 2.19 -2.82
C SER A 253 15.06 1.82 -1.76
N THR A 254 14.69 1.83 -0.48
CA THR A 254 15.59 1.52 0.64
C THR A 254 14.80 0.94 1.80
N ASN A 255 15.21 -0.21 2.32
CA ASN A 255 14.63 -0.83 3.51
C ASN A 255 15.53 -0.57 4.72
N PHE A 256 14.99 0.02 5.80
CA PHE A 256 15.75 0.35 7.01
C PHE A 256 15.99 -0.88 7.92
N ASP A 257 15.27 -1.95 7.68
CA ASP A 257 15.45 -3.25 8.37
C ASP A 257 16.39 -4.21 7.61
N ALA A 258 17.11 -3.70 6.61
CA ALA A 258 18.08 -4.44 5.80
C ALA A 258 17.47 -5.60 4.97
N ARG A 259 16.15 -5.65 4.81
CA ARG A 259 15.47 -6.60 3.93
C ARG A 259 15.78 -6.30 2.46
N PRO A 260 15.70 -7.30 1.57
CA PRO A 260 15.86 -7.08 0.14
C PRO A 260 14.73 -6.19 -0.41
N HIS A 261 14.99 -5.53 -1.54
CA HIS A 261 13.98 -4.74 -2.25
C HIS A 261 12.88 -5.65 -2.82
N GLY A 262 11.64 -5.20 -2.73
CA GLY A 262 10.50 -5.95 -3.26
C GLY A 262 9.16 -5.40 -2.81
N PHE A 263 8.13 -6.16 -3.08
CA PHE A 263 6.75 -5.88 -2.72
C PHE A 263 6.09 -7.15 -2.15
N ARG A 264 4.82 -7.04 -1.74
CA ARG A 264 4.10 -8.23 -1.28
C ARG A 264 2.85 -8.51 -2.10
N MET A 265 2.65 -9.78 -2.40
CA MET A 265 1.37 -10.27 -2.92
C MET A 265 0.46 -10.55 -1.73
N PHE A 266 -0.60 -9.76 -1.63
CA PHE A 266 -1.67 -9.93 -0.64
C PHE A 266 -2.82 -10.70 -1.28
N ASP A 267 -2.96 -11.95 -0.89
CA ASP A 267 -4.04 -12.84 -1.31
C ASP A 267 -5.03 -12.99 -0.16
N VAL A 268 -6.29 -12.60 -0.33
CA VAL A 268 -7.28 -12.62 0.74
C VAL A 268 -8.61 -13.22 0.30
N VAL A 269 -9.18 -14.08 1.15
CA VAL A 269 -10.53 -14.62 1.05
C VAL A 269 -11.41 -14.03 2.15
N ASP A 270 -10.88 -13.96 3.37
CA ASP A 270 -11.47 -13.25 4.53
C ASP A 270 -10.38 -12.94 5.57
N GLN A 271 -10.77 -12.45 6.74
CA GLN A 271 -9.84 -12.04 7.81
C GLN A 271 -9.01 -13.20 8.42
N HIS A 272 -9.40 -14.45 8.21
CA HIS A 272 -8.74 -15.64 8.74
C HIS A 272 -8.04 -16.46 7.63
N ASP A 273 -8.35 -16.18 6.37
CA ASP A 273 -7.78 -16.84 5.20
C ASP A 273 -7.14 -15.79 4.28
N TYR A 274 -5.88 -15.48 4.58
CA TYR A 274 -5.07 -14.59 3.76
C TYR A 274 -3.59 -14.99 3.80
N CYS A 275 -2.86 -14.57 2.75
CA CYS A 275 -1.41 -14.67 2.66
C CYS A 275 -0.81 -13.31 2.29
N TYR A 276 0.38 -13.01 2.80
CA TYR A 276 1.10 -11.77 2.52
C TYR A 276 2.56 -12.09 2.16
N ASN A 277 2.72 -12.59 0.92
CA ASN A 277 3.95 -13.19 0.43
C ASN A 277 4.91 -12.16 -0.16
N PHE A 278 6.17 -12.20 0.26
CA PHE A 278 7.23 -11.35 -0.26
C PHE A 278 7.64 -11.77 -1.68
N ILE A 279 7.76 -10.80 -2.57
CA ILE A 279 8.24 -10.95 -3.94
C ILE A 279 9.47 -10.06 -4.11
N LYS A 280 10.63 -10.69 -4.26
CA LYS A 280 11.90 -9.98 -4.44
C LYS A 280 11.97 -9.31 -5.81
N VAL A 281 12.41 -8.05 -5.81
CA VAL A 281 12.82 -7.33 -7.01
C VAL A 281 14.33 -7.24 -7.01
N SER A 282 14.97 -7.83 -8.01
CA SER A 282 16.43 -7.90 -8.14
C SER A 282 16.98 -6.80 -9.06
#